data_8f56b9adaa2caa472ac72ef2e39a0fb0
#
_entry.id   8f56b9adaa2caa472ac72ef2e39a0fb0
#
_cell.length_a   1.000
_cell.length_b   1.000
_cell.length_c   1.000
_cell.angle_alpha   90.00
_cell.angle_beta   90.00
_cell.angle_gamma   90.00
#
_symmetry.space_group_name_H-M   'P 1'
#
loop_
_entity.id
_entity.type
_entity.pdbx_description
1 polymer ?
#
loop_
_entity_poly.entity_id
_entity_poly.type
_entity_poly.pdbx_seq_one_letter_code
_entity_poly.pdbx_strand_id
1 'polypeptide(L)'
;FMTTITPLHHIRVALERNPYDVVIGDGGLARLGQQMLDAGVQAGRRVLVVSNPDVASPYGDACLNSLRAAGFSVELLVIDAGETQKTPATVAEIHDAAYNAKLERSSLMVALGGGVVGDMTGFAAATWLRGIQVVQVPTTLLAMVDASIGGKTGVNHPRGKNLIGAFHQPRLV
;
A
#
# COMPACT_ATOMS: atom_id res chain seq x y z
N PHE A 1 21.33 25.91 -5.62
CA PHE A 1 21.68 24.66 -4.92
C PHE A 1 21.16 23.49 -5.76
N MET A 2 22.03 22.72 -6.37
CA MET A 2 21.67 21.46 -7.02
C MET A 2 21.35 20.47 -5.89
N THR A 3 20.10 20.10 -5.75
CA THR A 3 19.69 19.03 -4.85
C THR A 3 20.24 17.73 -5.45
N THR A 4 21.25 17.15 -4.85
CA THR A 4 21.77 15.84 -5.28
C THR A 4 20.66 14.82 -5.00
N ILE A 5 20.05 14.30 -6.05
CA ILE A 5 19.06 13.23 -5.92
C ILE A 5 19.82 11.98 -5.52
N THR A 6 19.64 11.53 -4.28
CA THR A 6 20.20 10.27 -3.80
C THR A 6 19.59 9.12 -4.62
N PRO A 7 20.41 8.22 -5.19
CA PRO A 7 19.89 7.08 -5.93
C PRO A 7 19.09 6.16 -5.02
N LEU A 8 18.01 5.58 -5.57
CA LEU A 8 17.24 4.54 -4.88
C LEU A 8 17.94 3.19 -5.04
N HIS A 9 17.96 2.41 -3.96
CA HIS A 9 18.42 1.02 -3.99
C HIS A 9 17.24 0.10 -4.28
N HIS A 10 17.42 -0.82 -5.22
CA HIS A 10 16.41 -1.80 -5.60
C HIS A 10 16.85 -3.20 -5.17
N ILE A 11 16.01 -3.87 -4.40
CA ILE A 11 16.22 -5.26 -3.98
C ILE A 11 15.11 -6.09 -4.61
N ARG A 12 15.49 -6.99 -5.53
CA ARG A 12 14.55 -7.88 -6.21
C ARG A 12 14.15 -9.05 -5.32
N VAL A 13 12.86 -9.19 -5.03
CA VAL A 13 12.27 -10.38 -4.44
C VAL A 13 11.85 -11.31 -5.58
N ALA A 14 12.71 -12.29 -5.89
CA ALA A 14 12.57 -13.16 -7.04
C ALA A 14 11.67 -14.36 -6.72
N LEU A 15 10.37 -14.17 -6.75
CA LEU A 15 9.37 -15.22 -6.63
C LEU A 15 9.05 -15.81 -8.01
N GLU A 16 8.67 -17.08 -8.08
CA GLU A 16 8.18 -17.72 -9.32
C GLU A 16 6.93 -17.01 -9.85
N ARG A 17 6.04 -16.61 -8.94
CA ARG A 17 4.84 -15.83 -9.25
C ARG A 17 4.88 -14.51 -8.52
N ASN A 18 4.49 -13.45 -9.23
CA ASN A 18 4.43 -12.08 -8.68
C ASN A 18 5.72 -11.61 -8.02
N PRO A 19 6.88 -11.67 -8.71
CA PRO A 19 8.10 -11.06 -8.21
C PRO A 19 7.92 -9.55 -8.10
N TYR A 20 8.57 -8.93 -7.10
CA TYR A 20 8.46 -7.50 -6.85
C TYR A 20 9.78 -6.90 -6.41
N ASP A 21 9.87 -5.58 -6.39
CA ASP A 21 11.03 -4.86 -5.91
C ASP A 21 10.73 -4.18 -4.57
N VAL A 22 11.74 -4.19 -3.70
CA VAL A 22 11.81 -3.33 -2.52
C VAL A 22 12.71 -2.16 -2.87
N VAL A 23 12.19 -0.95 -2.75
CA VAL A 23 12.89 0.28 -3.12
C VAL A 23 13.21 1.08 -1.87
N ILE A 24 14.48 1.35 -1.64
CA ILE A 24 14.99 2.01 -0.42
C ILE A 24 15.77 3.25 -0.79
N GLY A 25 15.47 4.37 -0.15
CA GLY A 25 16.25 5.60 -0.27
C GLY A 25 15.46 6.86 0.04
N ASP A 26 16.18 7.96 0.17
CA ASP A 26 15.59 9.26 0.48
C ASP A 26 14.71 9.78 -0.67
N GLY A 27 13.61 10.44 -0.32
CA GLY A 27 12.69 11.02 -1.30
C GLY A 27 11.92 9.98 -2.13
N GLY A 28 11.88 8.71 -1.69
CA GLY A 28 11.15 7.63 -2.38
C GLY A 28 9.68 7.96 -2.57
N LEU A 29 9.03 8.53 -1.57
CA LEU A 29 7.61 8.88 -1.62
C LEU A 29 7.28 9.90 -2.74
N ALA A 30 8.12 10.91 -2.93
CA ALA A 30 7.93 11.89 -4.01
C ALA A 30 8.11 11.28 -5.41
N ARG A 31 8.68 10.09 -5.51
CA ARG A 31 8.91 9.33 -6.74
C ARG A 31 8.02 8.08 -6.84
N LEU A 32 7.09 7.87 -5.90
CA LEU A 32 6.25 6.67 -5.83
C LEU A 32 5.52 6.39 -7.13
N GLY A 33 4.91 7.42 -7.74
CA GLY A 33 4.19 7.26 -9.00
C GLY A 33 5.09 6.73 -10.12
N GLN A 34 6.30 7.28 -10.26
CA GLN A 34 7.27 6.81 -11.24
C GLN A 34 7.74 5.38 -10.94
N GLN A 35 8.01 5.06 -9.67
CA GLN A 35 8.40 3.71 -9.27
C GLN A 35 7.31 2.67 -9.59
N MET A 36 6.03 3.05 -9.44
CA MET A 36 4.92 2.18 -9.83
C MET A 36 4.88 1.95 -11.34
N LEU A 37 5.14 2.98 -12.15
CA LEU A 37 5.26 2.83 -13.61
C LEU A 37 6.44 1.90 -13.97
N ASP A 38 7.59 2.09 -13.35
CA ASP A 38 8.79 1.26 -13.54
C ASP A 38 8.54 -0.21 -13.12
N ALA A 39 7.72 -0.43 -12.10
CA ALA A 39 7.25 -1.74 -11.69
C ALA A 39 6.17 -2.34 -12.62
N GLY A 40 5.82 -1.65 -13.72
CA GLY A 40 4.88 -2.13 -14.75
C GLY A 40 3.41 -1.87 -14.43
N VAL A 41 3.10 -0.99 -13.48
CA VAL A 41 1.74 -0.49 -13.28
C VAL A 41 1.44 0.54 -14.36
N GLN A 42 0.34 0.39 -15.08
CA GLN A 42 -0.01 1.29 -16.17
C GLN A 42 -0.63 2.60 -15.65
N ALA A 43 -0.27 3.72 -16.26
CA ALA A 43 -0.93 5.00 -16.00
C ALA A 43 -2.44 4.94 -16.33
N GLY A 44 -3.20 5.88 -15.78
CA GLY A 44 -4.65 5.94 -15.97
C GLY A 44 -5.46 5.02 -15.04
N ARG A 45 -4.80 4.12 -14.30
CA ARG A 45 -5.49 3.25 -13.33
C ARG A 45 -5.98 4.03 -12.12
N ARG A 46 -7.05 3.51 -11.48
CA ARG A 46 -7.55 4.02 -10.21
C ARG A 46 -6.77 3.45 -9.06
N VAL A 47 -6.46 4.30 -8.10
CA VAL A 47 -5.68 3.98 -6.91
C VAL A 47 -6.44 4.43 -5.68
N LEU A 48 -6.67 3.54 -4.74
CA LEU A 48 -7.11 3.89 -3.40
C LEU A 48 -5.89 3.86 -2.46
N VAL A 49 -5.50 5.02 -1.95
CA VAL A 49 -4.51 5.13 -0.88
C VAL A 49 -5.23 4.96 0.45
N VAL A 50 -4.76 4.05 1.28
CA VAL A 50 -5.25 3.84 2.64
C VAL A 50 -4.17 4.27 3.62
N SER A 51 -4.51 5.11 4.58
CA SER A 51 -3.60 5.62 5.59
C SER A 51 -4.32 5.83 6.93
N ASN A 52 -3.63 6.31 7.93
CA ASN A 52 -4.19 6.77 9.19
C ASN A 52 -3.85 8.26 9.45
N PRO A 53 -4.46 8.94 10.41
CA PRO A 53 -4.25 10.37 10.63
C PRO A 53 -2.80 10.75 10.89
N ASP A 54 -2.06 9.93 11.65
CA ASP A 54 -0.66 10.20 12.04
C ASP A 54 0.29 10.21 10.84
N VAL A 55 -0.04 9.45 9.80
CA VAL A 55 0.76 9.32 8.57
C VAL A 55 0.20 10.17 7.44
N ALA A 56 -1.12 10.22 7.28
CA ALA A 56 -1.75 11.00 6.23
C ALA A 56 -1.46 12.50 6.37
N SER A 57 -1.43 13.02 7.59
CA SER A 57 -1.15 14.44 7.85
C SER A 57 0.24 14.89 7.33
N PRO A 58 1.37 14.23 7.66
CA PRO A 58 2.67 14.65 7.15
C PRO A 58 3.02 14.15 5.74
N TYR A 59 2.43 13.03 5.26
CA TYR A 59 2.90 12.34 4.05
C TYR A 59 1.84 12.16 2.97
N GLY A 60 0.57 12.36 3.28
CA GLY A 60 -0.54 12.11 2.37
C GLY A 60 -0.43 12.93 1.08
N ASP A 61 -0.22 14.24 1.21
CA ASP A 61 -0.14 15.13 0.04
C ASP A 61 1.04 14.77 -0.88
N ALA A 62 2.20 14.45 -0.32
CA ALA A 62 3.36 14.03 -1.12
C ALA A 62 3.07 12.73 -1.90
N CYS A 63 2.41 11.75 -1.25
CA CYS A 63 1.97 10.52 -1.87
C CYS A 63 0.99 10.78 -3.03
N LEU A 64 -0.10 11.50 -2.75
CA LEU A 64 -1.15 11.78 -3.72
C LEU A 64 -0.62 12.57 -4.93
N ASN A 65 0.20 13.59 -4.68
CA ASN A 65 0.79 14.40 -5.75
C ASN A 65 1.73 13.58 -6.63
N SER A 66 2.55 12.71 -6.05
CA SER A 66 3.42 11.80 -6.81
C SER A 66 2.63 10.87 -7.72
N LEU A 67 1.55 10.27 -7.20
CA LEU A 67 0.70 9.37 -7.96
C LEU A 67 -0.06 10.11 -9.08
N ARG A 68 -0.63 11.28 -8.78
CA ARG A 68 -1.33 12.11 -9.78
C ARG A 68 -0.41 12.59 -10.89
N ALA A 69 0.81 13.00 -10.55
CA ALA A 69 1.83 13.41 -11.52
C ALA A 69 2.21 12.27 -12.49
N ALA A 70 2.13 11.03 -12.03
CA ALA A 70 2.35 9.83 -12.85
C ALA A 70 1.09 9.38 -13.64
N GLY A 71 0.01 10.16 -13.58
CA GLY A 71 -1.21 9.92 -14.36
C GLY A 71 -2.20 8.95 -13.73
N PHE A 72 -2.10 8.65 -12.42
CA PHE A 72 -3.09 7.84 -11.71
C PHE A 72 -4.30 8.68 -11.25
N SER A 73 -5.48 8.07 -11.23
CA SER A 73 -6.68 8.62 -10.58
C SER A 73 -6.71 8.17 -9.13
N VAL A 74 -6.55 9.09 -8.17
CA VAL A 74 -6.22 8.75 -6.78
C VAL A 74 -7.26 9.27 -5.81
N GLU A 75 -7.75 8.37 -4.96
CA GLU A 75 -8.58 8.65 -3.79
C GLU A 75 -7.81 8.28 -2.51
N LEU A 76 -8.09 8.99 -1.41
CA LEU A 76 -7.52 8.73 -0.09
C LEU A 76 -8.61 8.32 0.89
N LEU A 77 -8.39 7.21 1.58
CA LEU A 77 -9.13 6.79 2.76
C LEU A 77 -8.22 6.91 3.99
N VAL A 78 -8.69 7.63 5.00
CA VAL A 78 -8.02 7.70 6.30
C VAL A 78 -8.86 6.90 7.30
N ILE A 79 -8.29 5.78 7.76
CA ILE A 79 -8.87 4.91 8.79
C ILE A 79 -8.30 5.27 10.16
N ASP A 80 -8.98 4.91 11.23
CA ASP A 80 -8.48 5.15 12.58
C ASP A 80 -7.14 4.42 12.83
N ALA A 81 -6.30 5.02 13.67
CA ALA A 81 -4.99 4.47 14.01
C ALA A 81 -5.07 3.41 15.12
N GLY A 82 -4.13 2.49 15.11
CA GLY A 82 -3.88 1.56 16.20
C GLY A 82 -4.26 0.10 15.94
N GLU A 83 -3.68 -0.79 16.72
CA GLU A 83 -3.87 -2.24 16.60
C GLU A 83 -5.33 -2.68 16.83
N THR A 84 -6.09 -1.92 17.60
CA THR A 84 -7.51 -2.19 17.87
C THR A 84 -8.38 -2.05 16.60
N GLN A 85 -7.90 -1.31 15.62
CA GLN A 85 -8.58 -1.12 14.34
C GLN A 85 -8.31 -2.26 13.35
N LYS A 86 -7.39 -3.17 13.67
CA LYS A 86 -7.04 -4.30 12.80
C LYS A 86 -8.14 -5.37 12.81
N THR A 87 -9.29 -5.05 12.24
CA THR A 87 -10.53 -5.83 12.32
C THR A 87 -11.16 -6.09 10.94
N PRO A 88 -12.01 -7.12 10.82
CA PRO A 88 -12.82 -7.32 9.61
C PRO A 88 -13.75 -6.14 9.29
N ALA A 89 -14.22 -5.41 10.32
CA ALA A 89 -15.07 -4.23 10.12
C ALA A 89 -14.31 -3.11 9.39
N THR A 90 -13.09 -2.82 9.80
CA THR A 90 -12.24 -1.83 9.12
C THR A 90 -11.90 -2.25 7.68
N VAL A 91 -11.72 -3.55 7.43
CA VAL A 91 -11.55 -4.05 6.05
C VAL A 91 -12.81 -3.82 5.23
N ALA A 92 -14.00 -3.96 5.81
CA ALA A 92 -15.25 -3.62 5.12
C ALA A 92 -15.33 -2.13 4.76
N GLU A 93 -14.88 -1.22 5.64
CA GLU A 93 -14.77 0.22 5.33
C GLU A 93 -13.83 0.48 4.14
N ILE A 94 -12.70 -0.24 4.05
CA ILE A 94 -11.80 -0.14 2.91
C ILE A 94 -12.48 -0.63 1.63
N HIS A 95 -13.28 -1.71 1.70
CA HIS A 95 -14.07 -2.20 0.56
C HIS A 95 -15.14 -1.20 0.12
N ASP A 96 -15.83 -0.54 1.05
CA ASP A 96 -16.82 0.49 0.74
C ASP A 96 -16.16 1.69 0.05
N ALA A 97 -14.98 2.10 0.51
CA ALA A 97 -14.19 3.13 -0.15
C ALA A 97 -13.73 2.69 -1.56
N ALA A 98 -13.32 1.44 -1.73
CA ALA A 98 -12.95 0.88 -3.03
C ALA A 98 -14.15 0.88 -4.01
N TYR A 99 -15.36 0.57 -3.52
CA TYR A 99 -16.59 0.65 -4.30
C TYR A 99 -16.89 2.08 -4.72
N ASN A 100 -16.82 3.03 -3.80
CA ASN A 100 -17.09 4.44 -4.05
C ASN A 100 -16.06 5.05 -5.03
N ALA A 101 -14.80 4.67 -4.91
CA ALA A 101 -13.72 5.03 -5.83
C ALA A 101 -13.79 4.27 -7.18
N LYS A 102 -14.79 3.38 -7.36
CA LYS A 102 -15.01 2.56 -8.55
C LYS A 102 -13.78 1.76 -8.95
N LEU A 103 -13.11 1.13 -7.97
CA LEU A 103 -11.96 0.28 -8.23
C LEU A 103 -12.38 -0.97 -9.02
N GLU A 104 -11.70 -1.19 -10.14
CA GLU A 104 -11.86 -2.31 -11.05
C GLU A 104 -10.74 -3.36 -10.83
N ARG A 105 -10.78 -4.48 -11.54
CA ARG A 105 -9.73 -5.52 -11.45
C ARG A 105 -8.33 -5.03 -11.85
N SER A 106 -8.25 -4.01 -12.69
CA SER A 106 -7.00 -3.36 -13.09
C SER A 106 -6.51 -2.31 -12.12
N SER A 107 -7.35 -1.88 -11.17
CA SER A 107 -7.03 -0.90 -10.13
C SER A 107 -6.10 -1.48 -9.08
N LEU A 108 -5.65 -0.64 -8.14
CA LEU A 108 -4.79 -1.09 -7.07
C LEU A 108 -5.05 -0.30 -5.77
N MET A 109 -4.57 -0.86 -4.66
CA MET A 109 -4.53 -0.18 -3.38
C MET A 109 -3.09 0.15 -3.00
N VAL A 110 -2.88 1.28 -2.33
CA VAL A 110 -1.60 1.69 -1.76
C VAL A 110 -1.76 1.81 -0.26
N ALA A 111 -0.98 1.04 0.47
CA ALA A 111 -0.92 1.10 1.93
C ALA A 111 0.15 2.09 2.36
N LEU A 112 -0.24 3.28 2.79
CA LEU A 112 0.66 4.32 3.30
C LEU A 112 0.60 4.32 4.83
N GLY A 113 1.50 3.57 5.49
CA GLY A 113 1.46 3.47 6.95
C GLY A 113 2.35 2.40 7.55
N GLY A 114 2.15 2.12 8.84
CA GLY A 114 2.80 1.02 9.55
C GLY A 114 2.18 -0.34 9.22
N GLY A 115 2.61 -1.39 9.92
CA GLY A 115 2.17 -2.77 9.69
C GLY A 115 0.66 -2.98 9.77
N VAL A 116 -0.03 -2.28 10.66
CA VAL A 116 -1.51 -2.35 10.78
C VAL A 116 -2.19 -1.91 9.49
N VAL A 117 -1.80 -0.75 8.94
CA VAL A 117 -2.33 -0.25 7.67
C VAL A 117 -1.95 -1.18 6.52
N GLY A 118 -0.69 -1.64 6.49
CA GLY A 118 -0.20 -2.56 5.48
C GLY A 118 -0.97 -3.88 5.43
N ASP A 119 -1.20 -4.49 6.59
CA ASP A 119 -1.90 -5.77 6.71
C ASP A 119 -3.37 -5.66 6.31
N MET A 120 -4.08 -4.63 6.78
CA MET A 120 -5.48 -4.43 6.43
C MET A 120 -5.69 -4.08 4.96
N THR A 121 -4.87 -3.18 4.42
CA THR A 121 -4.95 -2.79 3.00
C THR A 121 -4.59 -3.96 2.08
N GLY A 122 -3.54 -4.72 2.43
CA GLY A 122 -3.16 -5.92 1.70
C GLY A 122 -4.26 -6.98 1.69
N PHE A 123 -4.92 -7.20 2.83
CA PHE A 123 -6.04 -8.14 2.92
C PHE A 123 -7.29 -7.62 2.19
N ALA A 124 -7.58 -6.33 2.27
CA ALA A 124 -8.64 -5.71 1.48
C ALA A 124 -8.38 -5.89 -0.03
N ALA A 125 -7.16 -5.65 -0.50
CA ALA A 125 -6.78 -5.86 -1.89
C ALA A 125 -6.88 -7.34 -2.31
N ALA A 126 -6.48 -8.27 -1.44
CA ALA A 126 -6.57 -9.70 -1.69
C ALA A 126 -8.02 -10.20 -1.87
N THR A 127 -8.96 -9.55 -1.20
CA THR A 127 -10.39 -9.95 -1.18
C THR A 127 -11.27 -9.11 -2.11
N TRP A 128 -10.85 -7.89 -2.48
CA TRP A 128 -11.56 -7.06 -3.45
C TRP A 128 -11.53 -7.68 -4.84
N LEU A 129 -12.72 -7.93 -5.43
CA LEU A 129 -12.89 -8.55 -6.76
C LEU A 129 -12.10 -9.86 -6.94
N ARG A 130 -11.84 -10.60 -5.87
CA ARG A 130 -11.00 -11.82 -5.78
C ARG A 130 -9.50 -11.57 -5.97
N GLY A 131 -9.05 -10.36 -5.72
CA GLY A 131 -7.65 -9.94 -5.73
C GLY A 131 -7.36 -8.86 -6.76
N ILE A 132 -6.90 -7.70 -6.26
CA ILE A 132 -6.29 -6.61 -7.06
C ILE A 132 -4.89 -6.35 -6.54
N GLN A 133 -4.09 -5.60 -7.28
CA GLN A 133 -2.72 -5.29 -6.88
C GLN A 133 -2.68 -4.41 -5.63
N VAL A 134 -1.62 -4.58 -4.84
CA VAL A 134 -1.30 -3.73 -3.69
C VAL A 134 0.15 -3.25 -3.77
N VAL A 135 0.38 -2.02 -3.33
CA VAL A 135 1.70 -1.42 -3.12
C VAL A 135 1.84 -1.08 -1.65
N GLN A 136 2.96 -1.41 -1.05
CA GLN A 136 3.27 -1.10 0.34
C GLN A 136 4.19 0.12 0.41
N VAL A 137 3.82 1.10 1.22
CA VAL A 137 4.64 2.27 1.54
C VAL A 137 4.80 2.33 3.07
N PRO A 138 5.75 1.54 3.60
CA PRO A 138 5.92 1.38 5.04
C PRO A 138 6.51 2.65 5.66
N THR A 139 5.94 3.08 6.79
CA THR A 139 6.35 4.29 7.52
C THR A 139 6.86 4.02 8.93
N THR A 140 6.93 2.77 9.36
CA THR A 140 7.55 2.35 10.61
C THR A 140 8.70 1.38 10.34
N LEU A 141 9.71 1.36 11.20
CA LEU A 141 10.85 0.44 11.03
C LEU A 141 10.39 -1.02 10.92
N LEU A 142 9.47 -1.44 11.79
CA LEU A 142 8.94 -2.82 11.75
C LEU A 142 8.26 -3.13 10.41
N ALA A 143 7.51 -2.19 9.87
CA ALA A 143 6.90 -2.37 8.56
C ALA A 143 7.95 -2.42 7.44
N MET A 144 8.99 -1.59 7.50
CA MET A 144 10.06 -1.54 6.50
C MET A 144 10.87 -2.84 6.43
N VAL A 145 11.13 -3.49 7.57
CA VAL A 145 12.03 -4.65 7.64
C VAL A 145 11.30 -6.00 7.73
N ASP A 146 9.99 -6.01 8.01
CA ASP A 146 9.23 -7.25 8.22
C ASP A 146 7.81 -7.18 7.63
N ALA A 147 6.91 -6.33 8.17
CA ALA A 147 5.49 -6.47 7.91
C ALA A 147 5.09 -6.24 6.44
N SER A 148 5.80 -5.39 5.68
CA SER A 148 5.52 -5.16 4.26
C SER A 148 6.09 -6.24 3.33
N ILE A 149 6.88 -7.17 3.86
CA ILE A 149 7.62 -8.18 3.10
C ILE A 149 6.97 -9.57 3.29
N GLY A 150 6.91 -10.35 2.20
CA GLY A 150 6.44 -11.74 2.26
C GLY A 150 4.93 -11.94 2.10
N GLY A 151 4.17 -10.85 1.91
CA GLY A 151 2.76 -10.91 1.52
C GLY A 151 1.81 -11.42 2.59
N LYS A 152 2.22 -11.52 3.84
CA LYS A 152 1.32 -11.84 4.95
C LYS A 152 0.40 -10.64 5.19
N THR A 153 -0.89 -10.82 4.96
CA THR A 153 -1.90 -9.77 5.15
C THR A 153 -3.04 -10.31 5.98
N GLY A 154 -3.68 -9.48 6.78
CA GLY A 154 -4.78 -9.96 7.57
C GLY A 154 -5.20 -9.04 8.71
N VAL A 155 -6.16 -9.56 9.48
CA VAL A 155 -6.76 -8.88 10.62
C VAL A 155 -6.86 -9.79 11.83
N ASN A 156 -7.18 -9.18 12.96
CA ASN A 156 -7.36 -9.89 14.21
C ASN A 156 -8.78 -10.48 14.30
N HIS A 157 -8.88 -11.58 15.00
CA HIS A 157 -10.14 -12.15 15.46
C HIS A 157 -10.28 -11.88 16.96
N PRO A 158 -11.48 -11.81 17.55
CA PRO A 158 -11.64 -11.61 18.99
C PRO A 158 -10.89 -12.62 19.87
N ARG A 159 -10.55 -13.80 19.35
CA ARG A 159 -9.83 -14.86 20.06
C ARG A 159 -8.33 -14.91 19.77
N GLY A 160 -7.79 -14.03 18.93
CA GLY A 160 -6.35 -14.02 18.63
C GLY A 160 -5.94 -13.12 17.50
N LYS A 161 -4.67 -12.73 17.51
CA LYS A 161 -4.11 -11.87 16.48
C LYS A 161 -3.84 -12.61 15.17
N ASN A 162 -4.05 -11.91 14.03
CA ASN A 162 -3.69 -12.36 12.69
C ASN A 162 -4.30 -13.72 12.27
N LEU A 163 -5.49 -14.06 12.78
CA LEU A 163 -6.15 -15.34 12.46
C LEU A 163 -6.94 -15.32 11.16
N ILE A 164 -7.23 -14.14 10.62
CA ILE A 164 -7.99 -13.95 9.39
C ILE A 164 -7.11 -13.21 8.39
N GLY A 165 -6.81 -13.83 7.25
CA GLY A 165 -5.93 -13.19 6.29
C GLY A 165 -5.70 -13.99 5.02
N ALA A 166 -4.80 -13.49 4.20
CA ALA A 166 -4.36 -14.10 2.96
C ALA A 166 -2.88 -13.83 2.70
N PHE A 167 -2.23 -14.73 1.97
CA PHE A 167 -0.94 -14.43 1.36
C PHE A 167 -1.18 -13.66 0.06
N HIS A 168 -0.79 -12.39 0.04
CA HIS A 168 -0.97 -11.50 -1.10
C HIS A 168 0.27 -10.63 -1.30
N GLN A 169 1.11 -11.03 -2.25
CA GLN A 169 2.38 -10.36 -2.50
C GLN A 169 2.15 -8.95 -3.04
N PRO A 170 2.89 -7.94 -2.55
CA PRO A 170 2.82 -6.60 -3.09
C PRO A 170 3.40 -6.53 -4.50
N ARG A 171 3.00 -5.52 -5.27
CA ARG A 171 3.61 -5.22 -6.57
C ARG A 171 4.91 -4.44 -6.41
N LEU A 172 5.05 -3.69 -5.32
CA LEU A 172 6.17 -2.84 -4.96
C LEU A 172 6.14 -2.60 -3.44
N VAL A 173 7.31 -2.46 -2.84
CA VAL A 173 7.51 -2.00 -1.46
C VAL A 173 8.48 -0.83 -1.47
#